data_3b75bcb130e7c0bc4bc67139901a6bb9
#
_entry.id   3b75bcb130e7c0bc4bc67139901a6bb9
#
_cell.length_a   1.000
_cell.length_b   1.000
_cell.length_c   1.000
_cell.angle_alpha   90.00
_cell.angle_beta   90.00
_cell.angle_gamma   90.00
#
_symmetry.space_group_name_H-M   'P 1'
#
loop_
_entity.id
_entity.type
_entity.pdbx_description
1 polymer ?
#
loop_
_entity_poly.entity_id
_entity_poly.type
_entity_poly.pdbx_seq_one_letter_code
_entity_poly.pdbx_strand_id
1 'polypeptide(L)'
;MRFAHGGILGLLLAVALMAGSSSAQLADKKTLTLSVAKQIAAAAEAEAIKNKFTMVIAVLDDGGNLMYLERMDETQLASIQIAQGKAHTALAFKRPTKALEDAVAGGRNAILSMPGAVLVEGGLPLATPDGKIIGSIGVSGGTSPQDGIVAKAAVDAFAKMLGQ
;
A
#
# COMPACT_ATOMS: atom_id res chain seq x y z
N MET A 1 17.24 85.96 -26.84
CA MET A 1 16.31 84.80 -26.93
C MET A 1 17.09 83.53 -26.57
N ARG A 2 16.82 83.00 -25.38
CA ARG A 2 17.53 81.79 -24.87
C ARG A 2 16.55 80.65 -24.89
N PHE A 3 16.81 79.63 -25.68
CA PHE A 3 16.04 78.38 -25.70
C PHE A 3 16.59 77.43 -24.63
N ALA A 4 15.78 77.08 -23.67
CA ALA A 4 16.08 76.12 -22.65
C ALA A 4 15.78 74.68 -23.22
N HIS A 5 16.82 73.83 -23.19
CA HIS A 5 16.66 72.41 -23.52
C HIS A 5 16.29 71.63 -22.24
N GLY A 6 15.06 71.18 -22.19
CA GLY A 6 14.59 70.25 -21.13
C GLY A 6 15.10 68.81 -21.39
N GLY A 7 15.97 68.39 -20.51
CA GLY A 7 16.42 67.01 -20.53
C GLY A 7 15.33 66.05 -20.00
N ILE A 8 14.96 65.10 -20.79
CA ILE A 8 14.07 63.97 -20.38
C ILE A 8 14.94 62.92 -19.69
N LEU A 9 14.80 62.85 -18.37
CA LEU A 9 15.44 61.86 -17.53
C LEU A 9 14.62 60.57 -17.63
N GLY A 10 15.10 59.60 -18.45
CA GLY A 10 14.48 58.29 -18.59
C GLY A 10 14.69 57.42 -17.33
N LEU A 11 13.61 57.19 -16.61
CA LEU A 11 13.56 56.29 -15.47
C LEU A 11 13.57 54.82 -15.98
N LEU A 12 14.75 54.19 -16.02
CA LEU A 12 14.88 52.75 -16.26
C LEU A 12 14.41 51.99 -15.02
N LEU A 13 13.18 51.48 -15.07
CA LEU A 13 12.62 50.56 -14.08
C LEU A 13 13.26 49.20 -14.28
N ALA A 14 14.26 48.85 -13.49
CA ALA A 14 14.83 47.51 -13.45
C ALA A 14 13.85 46.58 -12.75
N VAL A 15 13.08 45.83 -13.52
CA VAL A 15 12.29 44.68 -13.02
C VAL A 15 13.26 43.56 -12.72
N ALA A 16 13.68 43.45 -11.45
CA ALA A 16 14.40 42.28 -10.97
C ALA A 16 13.42 41.10 -10.96
N LEU A 17 13.52 40.23 -11.97
CA LEU A 17 12.88 38.88 -11.91
C LEU A 17 13.53 38.13 -10.74
N MET A 18 12.86 38.09 -9.61
CA MET A 18 13.13 37.13 -8.56
C MET A 18 12.78 35.73 -9.10
N ALA A 19 13.74 35.10 -9.77
CA ALA A 19 13.68 33.67 -10.03
C ALA A 19 13.80 32.97 -8.67
N GLY A 20 12.68 32.83 -7.98
CA GLY A 20 12.59 31.97 -6.81
C GLY A 20 12.98 30.58 -7.23
N SER A 21 14.11 30.07 -6.71
CA SER A 21 14.48 28.68 -6.86
C SER A 21 13.36 27.85 -6.29
N SER A 22 12.48 27.30 -7.14
CA SER A 22 11.50 26.29 -6.73
C SER A 22 12.28 25.04 -6.34
N SER A 23 12.67 24.98 -5.08
CA SER A 23 13.21 23.75 -4.52
C SER A 23 12.11 22.70 -4.61
N ALA A 24 12.34 21.64 -5.40
CA ALA A 24 11.43 20.51 -5.43
C ALA A 24 11.33 19.93 -4.01
N GLN A 25 10.14 20.05 -3.41
CA GLN A 25 9.91 19.58 -2.05
C GLN A 25 9.70 18.06 -2.12
N LEU A 26 10.77 17.31 -1.89
CA LEU A 26 10.73 15.88 -1.74
C LEU A 26 10.31 15.53 -0.30
N ALA A 27 9.43 14.54 -0.16
CA ALA A 27 9.02 14.03 1.14
C ALA A 27 9.82 12.77 1.48
N ASP A 28 10.28 12.67 2.72
CA ASP A 28 10.84 11.43 3.25
C ASP A 28 9.73 10.39 3.39
N LYS A 29 10.00 9.17 2.91
CA LYS A 29 9.05 8.08 2.90
C LYS A 29 9.66 6.83 3.54
N LYS A 30 8.97 6.27 4.53
CA LYS A 30 9.28 4.93 5.01
C LYS A 30 8.87 3.93 3.94
N THR A 31 9.73 2.95 3.67
CA THR A 31 9.45 1.87 2.73
C THR A 31 9.63 0.52 3.40
N LEU A 32 8.89 -0.47 2.92
CA LEU A 32 9.02 -1.85 3.33
C LEU A 32 10.33 -2.43 2.78
N THR A 33 11.11 -3.10 3.63
CA THR A 33 12.32 -3.82 3.20
C THR A 33 12.02 -5.30 2.98
N LEU A 34 12.81 -5.97 2.13
CA LEU A 34 12.68 -7.42 1.92
C LEU A 34 12.86 -8.20 3.24
N SER A 35 13.72 -7.73 4.13
CA SER A 35 13.92 -8.36 5.44
C SER A 35 12.64 -8.34 6.27
N VAL A 36 11.94 -7.21 6.32
CA VAL A 36 10.66 -7.10 7.02
C VAL A 36 9.58 -7.92 6.32
N ALA A 37 9.52 -7.88 4.98
CA ALA A 37 8.57 -8.68 4.21
C ALA A 37 8.69 -10.18 4.52
N LYS A 38 9.92 -10.72 4.59
CA LYS A 38 10.17 -12.11 4.99
C LYS A 38 9.74 -12.41 6.43
N GLN A 39 10.00 -11.52 7.37
CA GLN A 39 9.64 -11.73 8.77
C GLN A 39 8.13 -11.77 8.99
N ILE A 40 7.37 -10.88 8.35
CA ILE A 40 5.90 -10.89 8.44
C ILE A 40 5.29 -12.09 7.70
N ALA A 41 5.88 -12.50 6.57
CA ALA A 41 5.46 -13.72 5.86
C ALA A 41 5.69 -14.96 6.72
N ALA A 42 6.84 -15.09 7.38
CA ALA A 42 7.13 -16.19 8.31
C ALA A 42 6.15 -16.24 9.50
N ALA A 43 5.67 -15.09 9.98
CA ALA A 43 4.64 -15.06 11.03
C ALA A 43 3.28 -15.55 10.50
N ALA A 44 2.93 -15.22 9.26
CA ALA A 44 1.75 -15.75 8.60
C ALA A 44 1.86 -17.27 8.37
N GLU A 45 3.01 -17.74 7.87
CA GLU A 45 3.28 -19.16 7.67
C GLU A 45 3.15 -19.95 8.99
N ALA A 46 3.76 -19.45 10.06
CA ALA A 46 3.67 -20.08 11.38
C ALA A 46 2.21 -20.22 11.87
N GLU A 47 1.38 -19.19 11.64
CA GLU A 47 -0.05 -19.26 11.98
C GLU A 47 -0.80 -20.24 11.08
N ALA A 48 -0.47 -20.30 9.78
CA ALA A 48 -1.05 -21.28 8.86
C ALA A 48 -0.71 -22.71 9.29
N ILE A 49 0.56 -23.02 9.60
CA ILE A 49 1.03 -24.32 10.08
C ILE A 49 0.31 -24.72 11.37
N LYS A 50 0.23 -23.82 12.35
CA LYS A 50 -0.46 -24.04 13.62
C LYS A 50 -1.90 -24.46 13.44
N ASN A 51 -2.59 -23.89 12.45
CA ASN A 51 -3.99 -24.19 12.13
C ASN A 51 -4.15 -25.29 11.09
N LYS A 52 -3.06 -25.88 10.59
CA LYS A 52 -3.05 -26.91 9.53
C LYS A 52 -3.68 -26.41 8.22
N PHE A 53 -3.45 -25.15 7.89
CA PHE A 53 -3.85 -24.56 6.62
C PHE A 53 -2.67 -24.57 5.65
N THR A 54 -2.95 -24.73 4.35
CA THR A 54 -1.98 -24.54 3.27
C THR A 54 -2.33 -23.26 2.52
N MET A 55 -1.37 -22.33 2.46
CA MET A 55 -1.62 -20.97 2.00
C MET A 55 -0.61 -20.51 0.96
N VAL A 56 -1.00 -19.53 0.16
CA VAL A 56 -0.10 -18.60 -0.51
C VAL A 56 -0.10 -17.29 0.27
N ILE A 57 1.09 -16.78 0.53
CA ILE A 57 1.32 -15.53 1.23
C ILE A 57 2.05 -14.58 0.27
N ALA A 58 1.48 -13.42 0.00
CA ALA A 58 2.05 -12.40 -0.87
C ALA A 58 2.20 -11.08 -0.13
N VAL A 59 3.38 -10.44 -0.22
CA VAL A 59 3.68 -9.15 0.38
C VAL A 59 4.04 -8.16 -0.72
N LEU A 60 3.38 -7.01 -0.75
CA LEU A 60 3.62 -5.92 -1.69
C LEU A 60 4.19 -4.70 -0.96
N ASP A 61 5.03 -3.93 -1.66
CA ASP A 61 5.43 -2.59 -1.23
C ASP A 61 4.29 -1.59 -1.43
N ASP A 62 4.51 -0.35 -1.08
CA ASP A 62 3.51 0.73 -1.23
C ASP A 62 3.32 1.22 -2.67
N GLY A 63 4.18 0.80 -3.60
CA GLY A 63 4.00 0.94 -5.03
C GLY A 63 3.17 -0.17 -5.66
N GLY A 64 2.80 -1.21 -4.88
CA GLY A 64 2.08 -2.39 -5.36
C GLY A 64 2.98 -3.44 -6.01
N ASN A 65 4.30 -3.30 -5.86
CA ASN A 65 5.25 -4.26 -6.40
C ASN A 65 5.40 -5.46 -5.47
N LEU A 66 5.54 -6.66 -6.04
CA LEU A 66 5.74 -7.88 -5.27
C LEU A 66 7.13 -7.88 -4.62
N MET A 67 7.15 -7.91 -3.28
CA MET A 67 8.36 -8.01 -2.46
C MET A 67 8.70 -9.45 -2.09
N TYR A 68 7.67 -10.23 -1.75
CA TYR A 68 7.81 -11.62 -1.33
C TYR A 68 6.56 -12.40 -1.68
N LEU A 69 6.76 -13.64 -2.13
CA LEU A 69 5.68 -14.59 -2.34
C LEU A 69 6.16 -15.97 -1.91
N GLU A 70 5.31 -16.63 -1.16
CA GLU A 70 5.48 -18.00 -0.73
C GLU A 70 4.23 -18.80 -1.04
N ARG A 71 4.40 -19.99 -1.59
CA ARG A 71 3.34 -20.96 -1.73
C ARG A 71 3.71 -22.20 -0.93
N MET A 72 2.96 -22.47 0.12
CA MET A 72 3.11 -23.71 0.90
C MET A 72 2.76 -24.93 0.03
N ASP A 73 3.35 -26.06 0.37
CA ASP A 73 3.04 -27.31 -0.30
C ASP A 73 1.53 -27.61 -0.27
N GLU A 74 1.04 -28.31 -1.29
CA GLU A 74 -0.37 -28.67 -1.47
C GLU A 74 -1.35 -27.49 -1.61
N THR A 75 -0.89 -26.24 -1.61
CA THR A 75 -1.78 -25.10 -1.84
C THR A 75 -2.22 -25.06 -3.31
N GLN A 76 -3.50 -24.81 -3.55
CA GLN A 76 -4.08 -24.72 -4.88
C GLN A 76 -3.42 -23.63 -5.75
N LEU A 77 -3.27 -23.91 -7.05
CA LEU A 77 -2.57 -23.02 -7.98
C LEU A 77 -3.20 -21.61 -8.07
N ALA A 78 -4.53 -21.55 -8.08
CA ALA A 78 -5.26 -20.27 -8.18
C ALA A 78 -4.92 -19.28 -7.05
N SER A 79 -4.55 -19.80 -5.87
CA SER A 79 -4.22 -18.96 -4.71
C SER A 79 -3.02 -18.05 -4.93
N ILE A 80 -2.13 -18.36 -5.89
CA ILE A 80 -0.99 -17.47 -6.23
C ILE A 80 -1.49 -16.11 -6.72
N GLN A 81 -2.42 -16.10 -7.65
CA GLN A 81 -2.96 -14.84 -8.18
C GLN A 81 -3.95 -14.19 -7.20
N ILE A 82 -4.74 -15.00 -6.48
CA ILE A 82 -5.72 -14.50 -5.53
C ILE A 82 -5.03 -13.79 -4.35
N ALA A 83 -3.95 -14.35 -3.79
CA ALA A 83 -3.19 -13.72 -2.71
C ALA A 83 -2.61 -12.37 -3.14
N GLN A 84 -1.99 -12.31 -4.31
CA GLN A 84 -1.48 -11.04 -4.87
C GLN A 84 -2.61 -10.04 -5.11
N GLY A 85 -3.74 -10.48 -5.67
CA GLY A 85 -4.91 -9.64 -5.90
C GLY A 85 -5.52 -9.10 -4.61
N LYS A 86 -5.59 -9.90 -3.54
CA LYS A 86 -6.03 -9.45 -2.21
C LYS A 86 -5.07 -8.41 -1.62
N ALA A 87 -3.75 -8.65 -1.69
CA ALA A 87 -2.76 -7.67 -1.25
C ALA A 87 -2.89 -6.36 -2.03
N HIS A 88 -2.97 -6.42 -3.37
CA HIS A 88 -3.15 -5.25 -4.22
C HIS A 88 -4.45 -4.50 -3.89
N THR A 89 -5.55 -5.20 -3.69
CA THR A 89 -6.84 -4.60 -3.33
C THR A 89 -6.75 -3.89 -1.98
N ALA A 90 -6.16 -4.53 -0.97
CA ALA A 90 -5.99 -3.92 0.35
C ALA A 90 -5.14 -2.64 0.30
N LEU A 91 -4.08 -2.63 -0.51
CA LEU A 91 -3.21 -1.48 -0.74
C LEU A 91 -3.96 -0.36 -1.47
N ALA A 92 -4.55 -0.66 -2.62
CA ALA A 92 -5.18 0.31 -3.51
C ALA A 92 -6.38 1.01 -2.86
N PHE A 93 -7.19 0.26 -2.12
CA PHE A 93 -8.36 0.80 -1.43
C PHE A 93 -8.09 1.20 0.03
N LYS A 94 -6.85 1.04 0.51
CA LYS A 94 -6.39 1.42 1.86
C LYS A 94 -7.27 0.87 2.97
N ARG A 95 -7.70 -0.39 2.84
CA ARG A 95 -8.58 -1.08 3.81
C ARG A 95 -8.47 -2.59 3.69
N PRO A 96 -8.85 -3.34 4.74
CA PRO A 96 -9.01 -4.78 4.66
C PRO A 96 -9.98 -5.18 3.54
N THR A 97 -9.64 -6.24 2.80
CA THR A 97 -10.57 -6.78 1.77
C THR A 97 -11.86 -7.32 2.36
N LYS A 98 -11.85 -7.74 3.64
CA LYS A 98 -13.05 -8.09 4.42
C LYS A 98 -14.12 -7.00 4.37
N ALA A 99 -13.74 -5.73 4.48
CA ALA A 99 -14.69 -4.62 4.42
C ALA A 99 -15.39 -4.51 3.04
N LEU A 100 -14.74 -4.96 1.98
CA LEU A 100 -15.33 -4.99 0.65
C LEU A 100 -16.20 -6.23 0.47
N GLU A 101 -15.79 -7.38 0.99
CA GLU A 101 -16.59 -8.61 1.04
C GLU A 101 -17.91 -8.35 1.79
N ASP A 102 -17.86 -7.74 2.96
CA ASP A 102 -19.04 -7.41 3.75
C ASP A 102 -19.97 -6.42 3.03
N ALA A 103 -19.41 -5.47 2.31
CA ALA A 103 -20.21 -4.53 1.53
C ALA A 103 -20.96 -5.24 0.39
N VAL A 104 -20.34 -6.23 -0.28
CA VAL A 104 -21.03 -7.07 -1.28
C VAL A 104 -22.14 -7.90 -0.61
N ALA A 105 -21.82 -8.58 0.48
CA ALA A 105 -22.78 -9.38 1.25
C ALA A 105 -23.95 -8.53 1.75
N GLY A 106 -23.69 -7.25 2.08
CA GLY A 106 -24.71 -6.26 2.45
C GLY A 106 -25.50 -5.67 1.28
N GLY A 107 -25.32 -6.17 0.05
CA GLY A 107 -26.06 -5.78 -1.13
C GLY A 107 -25.46 -4.62 -1.93
N ARG A 108 -24.29 -4.12 -1.61
CA ARG A 108 -23.59 -3.07 -2.38
C ARG A 108 -22.92 -3.63 -3.63
N ASN A 109 -23.71 -4.21 -4.53
CA ASN A 109 -23.20 -4.91 -5.71
C ASN A 109 -22.45 -4.03 -6.71
N ALA A 110 -22.62 -2.70 -6.66
CA ALA A 110 -21.88 -1.77 -7.51
C ALA A 110 -20.35 -1.90 -7.37
N ILE A 111 -19.83 -2.35 -6.23
CA ILE A 111 -18.39 -2.55 -6.04
C ILE A 111 -17.83 -3.75 -6.82
N LEU A 112 -18.67 -4.67 -7.30
CA LEU A 112 -18.26 -5.76 -8.18
C LEU A 112 -17.71 -5.26 -9.53
N SER A 113 -18.02 -4.03 -9.92
CA SER A 113 -17.49 -3.41 -11.14
C SER A 113 -16.10 -2.77 -10.97
N MET A 114 -15.51 -2.81 -9.78
CA MET A 114 -14.17 -2.27 -9.54
C MET A 114 -13.11 -3.11 -10.26
N PRO A 115 -12.37 -2.55 -11.24
CA PRO A 115 -11.43 -3.33 -12.04
C PRO A 115 -10.25 -3.82 -11.19
N GLY A 116 -9.92 -5.11 -11.35
CA GLY A 116 -8.76 -5.72 -10.68
C GLY A 116 -8.90 -5.93 -9.18
N ALA A 117 -10.06 -5.65 -8.58
CA ALA A 117 -10.28 -5.86 -7.16
C ALA A 117 -10.66 -7.30 -6.84
N VAL A 118 -10.01 -7.88 -5.83
CA VAL A 118 -10.37 -9.16 -5.23
C VAL A 118 -11.11 -8.88 -3.92
N LEU A 119 -12.45 -9.02 -3.96
CA LEU A 119 -13.36 -8.59 -2.90
C LEU A 119 -13.63 -9.71 -1.88
N VAL A 120 -12.57 -10.39 -1.46
CA VAL A 120 -12.63 -11.57 -0.57
C VAL A 120 -11.61 -11.39 0.55
N GLU A 121 -12.00 -11.72 1.80
CA GLU A 121 -11.15 -11.56 2.99
C GLU A 121 -9.78 -12.24 2.83
N GLY A 122 -8.74 -11.68 3.45
CA GLY A 122 -7.37 -12.17 3.45
C GLY A 122 -6.35 -11.13 2.94
N GLY A 123 -6.80 -9.95 2.50
CA GLY A 123 -5.94 -8.82 2.16
C GLY A 123 -5.94 -7.75 3.25
N LEU A 124 -4.76 -7.35 3.75
CA LEU A 124 -4.61 -6.35 4.81
C LEU A 124 -3.52 -5.32 4.45
N PRO A 125 -3.74 -4.02 4.69
CA PRO A 125 -2.69 -3.02 4.56
C PRO A 125 -1.68 -3.13 5.72
N LEU A 126 -0.43 -2.78 5.45
CA LEU A 126 0.65 -2.63 6.42
C LEU A 126 0.82 -1.14 6.71
N ALA A 127 0.35 -0.69 7.87
CA ALA A 127 0.37 0.71 8.25
C ALA A 127 1.37 0.97 9.38
N THR A 128 2.05 2.11 9.31
CA THR A 128 2.89 2.63 10.39
C THR A 128 2.04 3.28 11.50
N PRO A 129 2.60 3.54 12.69
CA PRO A 129 1.84 4.14 13.82
C PRO A 129 1.18 5.47 13.48
N ASP A 130 1.74 6.25 12.55
CA ASP A 130 1.18 7.50 12.04
C ASP A 130 0.12 7.28 10.93
N GLY A 131 -0.30 6.03 10.71
CA GLY A 131 -1.37 5.67 9.77
C GLY A 131 -0.97 5.63 8.31
N LYS A 132 0.31 5.81 7.97
CA LYS A 132 0.79 5.69 6.58
C LYS A 132 0.90 4.23 6.18
N ILE A 133 0.28 3.88 5.07
CA ILE A 133 0.39 2.55 4.47
C ILE A 133 1.69 2.47 3.68
N ILE A 134 2.54 1.50 4.03
CA ILE A 134 3.85 1.27 3.41
C ILE A 134 3.94 -0.07 2.67
N GLY A 135 2.84 -0.77 2.57
CA GLY A 135 2.72 -2.04 1.87
C GLY A 135 1.42 -2.75 2.21
N SER A 136 1.33 -3.98 1.81
CA SER A 136 0.18 -4.85 2.10
C SER A 136 0.56 -6.31 2.11
N ILE A 137 -0.28 -7.13 2.74
CA ILE A 137 -0.21 -8.58 2.68
C ILE A 137 -1.52 -9.13 2.10
N GLY A 138 -1.42 -10.23 1.36
CA GLY A 138 -2.55 -11.01 0.90
C GLY A 138 -2.30 -12.49 1.12
N VAL A 139 -3.30 -13.17 1.62
CA VAL A 139 -3.27 -14.61 1.91
C VAL A 139 -4.43 -15.27 1.19
N SER A 140 -4.17 -16.47 0.65
CA SER A 140 -5.17 -17.29 -0.03
C SER A 140 -4.81 -18.76 0.05
N GLY A 141 -5.79 -19.61 0.28
CA GLY A 141 -5.60 -21.07 0.33
C GLY A 141 -6.73 -21.77 1.04
N GLY A 142 -7.34 -21.13 2.01
CA GLY A 142 -8.46 -21.62 2.80
C GLY A 142 -9.79 -20.94 2.45
N THR A 143 -10.68 -20.95 3.43
CA THR A 143 -11.89 -20.11 3.41
C THR A 143 -11.52 -18.64 3.69
N SER A 144 -12.38 -17.70 3.30
CA SER A 144 -12.12 -16.27 3.55
C SER A 144 -11.72 -15.96 5.01
N PRO A 145 -12.42 -16.46 6.04
CA PRO A 145 -12.01 -16.24 7.43
C PRO A 145 -10.65 -16.85 7.79
N GLN A 146 -10.30 -18.02 7.23
CA GLN A 146 -9.00 -18.67 7.46
C GLN A 146 -7.86 -17.81 6.86
N ASP A 147 -8.04 -17.32 5.63
CA ASP A 147 -7.12 -16.42 4.98
C ASP A 147 -6.93 -15.13 5.82
N GLY A 148 -8.02 -14.60 6.37
CA GLY A 148 -8.01 -13.43 7.25
C GLY A 148 -7.24 -13.64 8.55
N ILE A 149 -7.39 -14.81 9.20
CA ILE A 149 -6.64 -15.17 10.42
C ILE A 149 -5.14 -15.16 10.14
N VAL A 150 -4.72 -15.80 9.05
CA VAL A 150 -3.31 -15.91 8.67
C VAL A 150 -2.74 -14.53 8.27
N ALA A 151 -3.48 -13.74 7.49
CA ALA A 151 -3.07 -12.38 7.14
C ALA A 151 -2.91 -11.48 8.37
N LYS A 152 -3.82 -11.63 9.36
CA LYS A 152 -3.76 -10.87 10.62
C LYS A 152 -2.49 -11.17 11.41
N ALA A 153 -2.03 -12.41 11.47
CA ALA A 153 -0.81 -12.77 12.18
C ALA A 153 0.42 -12.01 11.65
N ALA A 154 0.51 -11.80 10.34
CA ALA A 154 1.57 -10.99 9.74
C ALA A 154 1.46 -9.51 10.14
N VAL A 155 0.26 -8.93 10.13
CA VAL A 155 0.03 -7.53 10.53
C VAL A 155 0.37 -7.33 12.01
N ASP A 156 -0.02 -8.29 12.88
CA ASP A 156 0.32 -8.25 14.30
C ASP A 156 1.84 -8.34 14.53
N ALA A 157 2.54 -9.18 13.76
CA ALA A 157 4.00 -9.25 13.81
C ALA A 157 4.65 -7.92 13.34
N PHE A 158 4.11 -7.32 12.28
CA PHE A 158 4.57 -6.02 11.79
C PHE A 158 4.36 -4.91 12.84
N ALA A 159 3.20 -4.86 13.49
CA ALA A 159 2.92 -3.90 14.55
C ALA A 159 3.91 -4.03 15.72
N LYS A 160 4.19 -5.25 16.16
CA LYS A 160 5.19 -5.52 17.21
C LYS A 160 6.59 -5.04 16.83
N MET A 161 7.01 -5.19 15.57
CA MET A 161 8.32 -4.67 15.11
C MET A 161 8.39 -3.14 15.17
N LEU A 162 7.24 -2.45 15.12
CA LEU A 162 7.15 -1.00 15.23
C LEU A 162 6.92 -0.50 16.68
N GLY A 163 6.88 -1.42 17.68
CA GLY A 163 6.67 -1.08 19.09
C GLY A 163 5.22 -0.79 19.47
N GLN A 164 4.27 -1.36 18.74
CA GLN A 164 2.82 -1.29 19.00
C GLN A 164 2.32 -2.50 19.79
#